data_7846db79fccf0c69e917fb8ed3e8f772
#
_entry.id   7846db79fccf0c69e917fb8ed3e8f772
#
_cell.length_a   1.000
_cell.length_b   1.000
_cell.length_c   1.000
_cell.angle_alpha   90.00
_cell.angle_beta   90.00
_cell.angle_gamma   90.00
#
_symmetry.space_group_name_H-M   'P 1'
#
loop_
_entity.id
_entity.type
_entity.pdbx_description
1 polymer ?
#
loop_
_entity_poly.entity_id
_entity_poly.type
_entity_poly.pdbx_seq_one_letter_code
_entity_poly.pdbx_strand_id
1 'polypeptide(L)'
;RPSAQEVIELMRKLMPRLYSISSAPSRYPQEIHLTVAVVRYETNGRPREGVCSSYLADRARMHEADLPVFVADSHFGLPADDNLPVIMVGPGTGVAPFRSFVMDRATRGAKGPNWLFFGDQRKDHDFLYADEWAEYQKSGVLTRLDTAFSRDQAAKVYVQDRMRENAAELWKWIQQGAYFYVCGDAKRMAKDVDAALHAIVAEQGGLTPEAAVDWVKQFKKDGRYQRDVY
;
A
#
# COMPACT_ATOMS: atom_id res chain seq x y z
N ARG A 1 -8.24 -35.61 32.80
CA ARG A 1 -8.30 -34.92 31.52
C ARG A 1 -9.01 -33.58 31.76
N PRO A 2 -8.52 -32.47 31.24
CA PRO A 2 -9.19 -31.18 31.39
C PRO A 2 -10.57 -31.22 30.72
N SER A 3 -11.52 -30.49 31.24
CA SER A 3 -12.82 -30.26 30.62
C SER A 3 -12.69 -29.35 29.40
N ALA A 4 -13.68 -29.33 28.51
CA ALA A 4 -13.68 -28.44 27.35
C ALA A 4 -13.59 -26.96 27.77
N GLN A 5 -14.22 -26.60 28.89
CA GLN A 5 -14.19 -25.24 29.42
C GLN A 5 -12.77 -24.82 29.89
N GLU A 6 -12.09 -25.69 30.63
CA GLU A 6 -10.71 -25.45 31.04
C GLU A 6 -9.75 -25.32 29.86
N VAL A 7 -9.95 -26.10 28.76
CA VAL A 7 -9.17 -25.99 27.54
C VAL A 7 -9.45 -24.63 26.87
N ILE A 8 -10.71 -24.19 26.76
CA ILE A 8 -11.08 -22.92 26.17
C ILE A 8 -10.48 -21.73 26.95
N GLU A 9 -10.45 -21.80 28.28
CA GLU A 9 -9.89 -20.75 29.14
C GLU A 9 -8.35 -20.62 28.97
N LEU A 10 -7.67 -21.68 28.59
CA LEU A 10 -6.26 -21.66 28.24
C LEU A 10 -5.95 -21.10 26.85
N MET A 11 -6.97 -21.03 26.00
CA MET A 11 -6.80 -20.53 24.63
C MET A 11 -6.73 -18.98 24.62
N ARG A 12 -5.81 -18.43 23.82
CA ARG A 12 -5.77 -16.99 23.58
C ARG A 12 -6.93 -16.59 22.66
N LYS A 13 -7.58 -15.47 22.97
CA LYS A 13 -8.55 -14.86 22.06
C LYS A 13 -7.89 -14.55 20.71
N LEU A 14 -8.62 -14.80 19.63
CA LEU A 14 -8.19 -14.37 18.30
C LEU A 14 -8.11 -12.84 18.26
N MET A 15 -6.94 -12.34 17.93
CA MET A 15 -6.77 -10.90 17.71
C MET A 15 -7.42 -10.50 16.38
N PRO A 16 -8.04 -9.31 16.29
CA PRO A 16 -8.53 -8.80 15.02
C PRO A 16 -7.39 -8.61 14.01
N ARG A 17 -7.71 -8.70 12.73
CA ARG A 17 -6.79 -8.39 11.63
C ARG A 17 -7.20 -7.08 11.01
N LEU A 18 -6.21 -6.22 10.77
CA LEU A 18 -6.43 -4.96 10.08
C LEU A 18 -6.15 -5.16 8.60
N TYR A 19 -7.00 -4.58 7.77
CA TYR A 19 -6.86 -4.54 6.32
C TYR A 19 -7.10 -3.12 5.85
N SER A 20 -6.23 -2.58 5.01
CA SER A 20 -6.44 -1.26 4.42
C SER A 20 -7.65 -1.28 3.49
N ILE A 21 -8.51 -0.27 3.61
CA ILE A 21 -9.69 -0.13 2.77
C ILE A 21 -9.26 0.28 1.36
N SER A 22 -9.76 -0.45 0.35
CA SER A 22 -9.43 -0.23 -1.07
C SER A 22 -10.54 0.44 -1.88
N SER A 23 -11.63 0.87 -1.24
CA SER A 23 -12.71 1.67 -1.84
C SER A 23 -12.76 3.08 -1.27
N ALA A 24 -13.25 4.02 -2.05
CA ALA A 24 -13.53 5.37 -1.59
C ALA A 24 -15.02 5.54 -1.26
N PRO A 25 -15.39 6.07 -0.08
CA PRO A 25 -16.79 6.33 0.28
C PRO A 25 -17.49 7.31 -0.69
N SER A 26 -16.73 8.22 -1.30
CA SER A 26 -17.23 9.12 -2.33
C SER A 26 -17.77 8.41 -3.58
N ARG A 27 -17.27 7.19 -3.87
CA ARG A 27 -17.70 6.37 -5.02
C ARG A 27 -18.61 5.21 -4.57
N TYR A 28 -18.33 4.62 -3.43
CA TYR A 28 -19.04 3.46 -2.88
C TYR A 28 -19.49 3.76 -1.45
N PRO A 29 -20.57 4.55 -1.24
CA PRO A 29 -20.99 5.01 0.09
C PRO A 29 -21.58 3.88 0.97
N GLN A 30 -21.96 2.76 0.37
CA GLN A 30 -22.56 1.61 1.06
C GLN A 30 -21.67 0.37 1.08
N GLU A 31 -20.43 0.47 0.60
CA GLU A 31 -19.54 -0.67 0.45
C GLU A 31 -18.13 -0.37 0.96
N ILE A 32 -17.51 -1.39 1.54
CA ILE A 32 -16.09 -1.37 1.90
C ILE A 32 -15.41 -2.50 1.15
N HIS A 33 -14.49 -2.14 0.24
CA HIS A 33 -13.67 -3.12 -0.48
C HIS A 33 -12.35 -3.35 0.24
N LEU A 34 -11.90 -4.59 0.26
CA LEU A 34 -10.61 -5.00 0.83
C LEU A 34 -9.80 -5.74 -0.23
N THR A 35 -8.47 -5.58 -0.16
CA THR A 35 -7.52 -6.35 -0.96
C THR A 35 -6.78 -7.31 -0.03
N VAL A 36 -7.12 -8.59 -0.09
CA VAL A 36 -6.64 -9.59 0.87
C VAL A 36 -5.84 -10.68 0.15
N ALA A 37 -4.55 -10.81 0.47
CA ALA A 37 -3.77 -11.97 0.07
C ALA A 37 -4.10 -13.16 0.97
N VAL A 38 -4.49 -14.29 0.37
CA VAL A 38 -4.76 -15.52 1.11
C VAL A 38 -3.45 -16.16 1.54
N VAL A 39 -3.24 -16.23 2.84
CA VAL A 39 -2.00 -16.79 3.42
C VAL A 39 -2.10 -18.30 3.49
N ARG A 40 -1.31 -18.99 2.67
CA ARG A 40 -1.11 -20.45 2.73
C ARG A 40 0.37 -20.74 2.54
N TYR A 41 0.94 -21.55 3.42
CA TYR A 41 2.36 -21.92 3.38
C TYR A 41 2.58 -23.28 4.04
N GLU A 42 3.75 -23.83 3.83
CA GLU A 42 4.20 -25.05 4.51
C GLU A 42 5.35 -24.73 5.46
N THR A 43 5.32 -25.32 6.64
CA THR A 43 6.43 -25.25 7.59
C THR A 43 6.56 -26.59 8.32
N ASN A 44 7.79 -27.11 8.41
CA ASN A 44 8.10 -28.42 9.03
C ASN A 44 7.22 -29.57 8.48
N GLY A 45 7.01 -29.62 7.16
CA GLY A 45 6.20 -30.63 6.48
C GLY A 45 4.69 -30.55 6.81
N ARG A 46 4.21 -29.41 7.32
CA ARG A 46 2.80 -29.22 7.68
C ARG A 46 2.22 -28.01 6.97
N PRO A 47 1.06 -28.14 6.29
CA PRO A 47 0.36 -27.01 5.72
C PRO A 47 -0.14 -26.05 6.83
N ARG A 48 -0.05 -24.78 6.57
CA ARG A 48 -0.52 -23.69 7.43
C ARG A 48 -1.34 -22.70 6.64
N GLU A 49 -2.34 -22.14 7.28
CA GLU A 49 -3.24 -21.16 6.68
C GLU A 49 -3.43 -19.96 7.62
N GLY A 50 -3.58 -18.79 7.03
CA GLY A 50 -3.94 -17.59 7.77
C GLY A 50 -5.41 -17.65 8.18
N VAL A 51 -5.70 -17.65 9.48
CA VAL A 51 -7.05 -17.86 10.01
C VAL A 51 -8.09 -16.93 9.39
N CYS A 52 -7.80 -15.63 9.30
CA CYS A 52 -8.75 -14.66 8.76
C CYS A 52 -8.79 -14.70 7.22
N SER A 53 -7.65 -14.70 6.55
CA SER A 53 -7.60 -14.66 5.09
C SER A 53 -8.19 -15.92 4.43
N SER A 54 -7.94 -17.11 5.00
CA SER A 54 -8.55 -18.34 4.50
C SER A 54 -10.05 -18.42 4.83
N TYR A 55 -10.47 -17.90 5.99
CA TYR A 55 -11.90 -17.81 6.31
C TYR A 55 -12.63 -16.92 5.30
N LEU A 56 -12.08 -15.74 4.99
CA LEU A 56 -12.66 -14.83 3.99
C LEU A 56 -12.73 -15.46 2.60
N ALA A 57 -11.69 -16.20 2.20
CA ALA A 57 -11.65 -16.83 0.88
C ALA A 57 -12.56 -18.05 0.72
N ASP A 58 -12.64 -18.91 1.76
CA ASP A 58 -13.19 -20.23 1.61
C ASP A 58 -14.56 -20.39 2.28
N ARG A 59 -14.89 -19.55 3.28
CA ARG A 59 -16.04 -19.76 4.16
C ARG A 59 -17.00 -18.57 4.24
N ALA A 60 -16.49 -17.34 4.08
CA ALA A 60 -17.32 -16.15 4.09
C ALA A 60 -18.06 -16.02 2.76
N ARG A 61 -19.28 -16.57 2.71
CA ARG A 61 -20.13 -16.50 1.52
C ARG A 61 -21.03 -15.28 1.60
N MET A 62 -21.20 -14.64 0.45
CA MET A 62 -22.09 -13.49 0.32
C MET A 62 -23.52 -13.86 0.77
N HIS A 63 -24.10 -13.06 1.64
CA HIS A 63 -25.45 -13.22 2.20
C HIS A 63 -25.67 -14.46 3.10
N GLU A 64 -24.64 -15.22 3.43
CA GLU A 64 -24.78 -16.41 4.29
C GLU A 64 -24.23 -16.20 5.71
N ALA A 65 -23.35 -15.21 5.93
CA ALA A 65 -22.76 -14.96 7.24
C ALA A 65 -22.50 -13.48 7.47
N ASP A 66 -22.87 -13.00 8.65
CA ASP A 66 -22.47 -11.70 9.14
C ASP A 66 -21.02 -11.77 9.64
N LEU A 67 -20.19 -10.84 9.20
CA LEU A 67 -18.82 -10.68 9.65
C LEU A 67 -18.75 -9.55 10.66
N PRO A 68 -18.37 -9.80 11.93
CA PRO A 68 -18.13 -8.73 12.88
C PRO A 68 -16.88 -7.95 12.46
N VAL A 69 -17.07 -6.67 12.15
CA VAL A 69 -16.00 -5.75 11.73
C VAL A 69 -16.03 -4.50 12.58
N PHE A 70 -14.90 -3.80 12.64
CA PHE A 70 -14.82 -2.44 13.12
C PHE A 70 -13.94 -1.63 12.15
N VAL A 71 -14.19 -0.34 12.06
CA VAL A 71 -13.35 0.59 11.30
C VAL A 71 -12.48 1.34 12.30
N ALA A 72 -11.17 1.30 12.07
CA ALA A 72 -10.20 2.03 12.86
C ALA A 72 -9.89 3.38 12.19
N ASP A 73 -9.78 4.43 13.00
CA ASP A 73 -9.28 5.71 12.52
C ASP A 73 -7.82 5.60 12.10
N SER A 74 -7.46 6.31 11.04
CA SER A 74 -6.10 6.33 10.51
C SER A 74 -5.68 7.75 10.18
N HIS A 75 -4.41 8.07 10.46
CA HIS A 75 -3.78 9.32 10.01
C HIS A 75 -3.25 9.21 8.56
N PHE A 76 -3.34 8.04 7.95
CA PHE A 76 -2.92 7.78 6.57
C PHE A 76 -4.01 8.28 5.63
N GLY A 77 -3.88 9.51 5.17
CA GLY A 77 -4.93 10.18 4.41
C GLY A 77 -4.42 11.15 3.36
N LEU A 78 -5.25 11.44 2.37
CA LEU A 78 -4.96 12.40 1.30
C LEU A 78 -4.71 13.82 1.84
N PRO A 79 -3.94 14.66 1.12
CA PRO A 79 -3.79 16.07 1.49
C PRO A 79 -5.14 16.80 1.39
N ALA A 80 -5.33 17.81 2.23
CA ALA A 80 -6.54 18.64 2.20
C ALA A 80 -6.67 19.47 0.91
N ASP A 81 -5.54 19.84 0.29
CA ASP A 81 -5.50 20.51 -0.99
C ASP A 81 -5.42 19.51 -2.14
N ASP A 82 -6.49 19.41 -2.91
CA ASP A 82 -6.64 18.54 -4.06
C ASP A 82 -5.74 18.89 -5.26
N ASN A 83 -5.04 20.01 -5.22
CA ASN A 83 -4.09 20.41 -6.26
C ASN A 83 -2.67 19.87 -6.00
N LEU A 84 -2.39 19.38 -4.80
CA LEU A 84 -1.07 18.86 -4.46
C LEU A 84 -0.80 17.51 -5.13
N PRO A 85 0.43 17.28 -5.57
CA PRO A 85 0.85 15.99 -6.11
C PRO A 85 0.82 14.89 -5.04
N VAL A 86 0.52 13.66 -5.46
CA VAL A 86 0.49 12.47 -4.60
C VAL A 86 1.35 11.38 -5.21
N ILE A 87 2.36 10.93 -4.46
CA ILE A 87 3.25 9.81 -4.82
C ILE A 87 2.94 8.64 -3.91
N MET A 88 2.66 7.49 -4.49
CA MET A 88 2.18 6.29 -3.80
C MET A 88 3.10 5.10 -4.11
N VAL A 89 3.62 4.44 -3.08
CA VAL A 89 4.47 3.24 -3.23
C VAL A 89 3.80 2.09 -2.51
N GLY A 90 3.21 1.14 -3.27
CA GLY A 90 2.41 0.05 -2.72
C GLY A 90 2.48 -1.23 -3.53
N PRO A 91 3.53 -2.06 -3.32
CA PRO A 91 3.59 -3.37 -3.93
C PRO A 91 2.62 -4.36 -3.26
N GLY A 92 2.15 -5.33 -4.05
CA GLY A 92 1.21 -6.35 -3.62
C GLY A 92 -0.07 -5.74 -3.05
N THR A 93 -0.55 -6.27 -1.92
CA THR A 93 -1.74 -5.74 -1.22
C THR A 93 -1.55 -4.34 -0.63
N GLY A 94 -0.31 -3.83 -0.57
CA GLY A 94 -0.04 -2.43 -0.23
C GLY A 94 -0.64 -1.42 -1.19
N VAL A 95 -1.12 -1.84 -2.35
CA VAL A 95 -1.86 -1.00 -3.30
C VAL A 95 -3.26 -0.62 -2.82
N ALA A 96 -3.82 -1.33 -1.84
CA ALA A 96 -5.20 -1.19 -1.39
C ALA A 96 -5.60 0.27 -1.06
N PRO A 97 -4.92 0.99 -0.16
CA PRO A 97 -5.29 2.37 0.15
C PRO A 97 -5.09 3.31 -1.04
N PHE A 98 -4.17 3.00 -1.94
CA PHE A 98 -3.91 3.83 -3.13
C PHE A 98 -4.99 3.71 -4.19
N ARG A 99 -5.64 2.54 -4.29
CA ARG A 99 -6.85 2.39 -5.08
C ARG A 99 -7.94 3.33 -4.55
N SER A 100 -8.15 3.34 -3.23
CA SER A 100 -9.09 4.28 -2.58
C SER A 100 -8.72 5.74 -2.87
N PHE A 101 -7.45 6.12 -2.74
CA PHE A 101 -6.99 7.48 -2.96
C PHE A 101 -7.22 7.96 -4.39
N VAL A 102 -6.82 7.18 -5.40
CA VAL A 102 -7.02 7.53 -6.81
C VAL A 102 -8.50 7.61 -7.15
N MET A 103 -9.30 6.67 -6.67
CA MET A 103 -10.75 6.63 -6.84
C MET A 103 -11.43 7.86 -6.22
N ASP A 104 -11.06 8.24 -5.00
CA ASP A 104 -11.61 9.41 -4.32
C ASP A 104 -11.25 10.69 -5.05
N ARG A 105 -9.99 10.87 -5.44
CA ARG A 105 -9.52 12.02 -6.20
C ARG A 105 -10.21 12.11 -7.57
N ALA A 106 -10.43 10.96 -8.25
CA ALA A 106 -11.20 10.91 -9.49
C ALA A 106 -12.64 11.39 -9.28
N THR A 107 -13.31 10.89 -8.25
CA THR A 107 -14.71 11.22 -7.95
C THR A 107 -14.90 12.69 -7.57
N ARG A 108 -13.95 13.25 -6.81
CA ARG A 108 -13.98 14.68 -6.40
C ARG A 108 -13.47 15.63 -7.48
N GLY A 109 -12.88 15.11 -8.56
CA GLY A 109 -12.31 15.94 -9.63
C GLY A 109 -11.02 16.66 -9.22
N ALA A 110 -10.24 16.08 -8.32
CA ALA A 110 -8.95 16.61 -7.87
C ALA A 110 -7.99 16.83 -9.06
N LYS A 111 -7.26 17.95 -9.07
CA LYS A 111 -6.41 18.39 -10.19
C LYS A 111 -4.94 18.05 -10.01
N GLY A 112 -4.50 17.83 -8.78
CA GLY A 112 -3.11 17.44 -8.49
C GLY A 112 -2.75 16.10 -9.13
N PRO A 113 -1.53 15.95 -9.65
CA PRO A 113 -1.10 14.75 -10.31
C PRO A 113 -0.93 13.58 -9.33
N ASN A 114 -1.15 12.36 -9.81
CA ASN A 114 -1.03 11.12 -9.06
C ASN A 114 0.03 10.22 -9.69
N TRP A 115 0.95 9.70 -8.88
CA TRP A 115 2.01 8.79 -9.31
C TRP A 115 1.99 7.53 -8.46
N LEU A 116 1.81 6.38 -9.08
CA LEU A 116 1.82 5.08 -8.41
C LEU A 116 3.05 4.26 -8.82
N PHE A 117 3.78 3.78 -7.81
CA PHE A 117 4.77 2.72 -7.93
C PHE A 117 4.14 1.42 -7.44
N PHE A 118 3.82 0.53 -8.35
CA PHE A 118 3.27 -0.80 -8.07
C PHE A 118 4.32 -1.88 -8.29
N GLY A 119 4.30 -2.94 -7.50
CA GLY A 119 5.21 -4.06 -7.68
C GLY A 119 4.61 -5.38 -7.21
N ASP A 120 4.98 -6.47 -7.87
CA ASP A 120 4.66 -7.83 -7.46
C ASP A 120 5.60 -8.85 -8.12
N GLN A 121 5.22 -10.13 -8.17
CA GLN A 121 6.06 -11.18 -8.75
C GLN A 121 5.98 -11.20 -10.28
N ARG A 122 4.78 -11.34 -10.85
CA ARG A 122 4.54 -11.47 -12.29
C ARG A 122 3.41 -10.56 -12.76
N LYS A 123 3.61 -9.90 -13.88
CA LYS A 123 2.62 -9.00 -14.47
C LYS A 123 1.33 -9.72 -14.82
N ASP A 124 1.44 -10.87 -15.47
CA ASP A 124 0.28 -11.58 -16.02
C ASP A 124 -0.64 -12.20 -14.96
N HIS A 125 -0.17 -12.30 -13.69
CA HIS A 125 -0.92 -12.94 -12.62
C HIS A 125 -1.16 -12.04 -11.42
N ASP A 126 -0.23 -11.12 -11.15
CA ASP A 126 -0.16 -10.41 -9.87
C ASP A 126 -0.40 -8.90 -10.02
N PHE A 127 -0.69 -8.42 -11.23
CA PHE A 127 -0.95 -6.99 -11.44
C PHE A 127 -2.38 -6.64 -11.01
N LEU A 128 -2.53 -6.38 -9.72
CA LEU A 128 -3.81 -6.03 -9.12
C LEU A 128 -4.39 -4.75 -9.74
N TYR A 129 -5.66 -4.80 -10.13
CA TYR A 129 -6.42 -3.69 -10.69
C TYR A 129 -5.86 -3.09 -12.00
N ALA A 130 -5.17 -3.91 -12.81
CA ALA A 130 -4.52 -3.47 -14.05
C ALA A 130 -5.44 -2.63 -14.96
N ASP A 131 -6.67 -3.10 -15.17
CA ASP A 131 -7.66 -2.41 -16.02
C ASP A 131 -8.09 -1.07 -15.43
N GLU A 132 -8.32 -1.00 -14.11
CA GLU A 132 -8.66 0.26 -13.43
C GLU A 132 -7.53 1.29 -13.57
N TRP A 133 -6.27 0.86 -13.41
CA TRP A 133 -5.12 1.74 -13.59
C TRP A 133 -5.00 2.26 -15.01
N ALA A 134 -5.25 1.41 -16.01
CA ALA A 134 -5.25 1.80 -17.41
C ALA A 134 -6.34 2.85 -17.71
N GLU A 135 -7.53 2.69 -17.14
CA GLU A 135 -8.62 3.67 -17.24
C GLU A 135 -8.25 5.00 -16.58
N TYR A 136 -7.67 4.98 -15.38
CA TYR A 136 -7.22 6.20 -14.70
C TYR A 136 -6.07 6.90 -15.43
N GLN A 137 -5.17 6.16 -16.07
CA GLN A 137 -4.13 6.76 -16.93
C GLN A 137 -4.76 7.40 -18.17
N LYS A 138 -5.69 6.71 -18.83
CA LYS A 138 -6.39 7.22 -20.02
C LYS A 138 -7.20 8.48 -19.73
N SER A 139 -7.82 8.57 -18.56
CA SER A 139 -8.57 9.75 -18.12
C SER A 139 -7.68 10.87 -17.56
N GLY A 140 -6.38 10.63 -17.39
CA GLY A 140 -5.43 11.59 -16.84
C GLY A 140 -5.45 11.72 -15.31
N VAL A 141 -6.29 10.97 -14.60
CA VAL A 141 -6.32 10.95 -13.14
C VAL A 141 -5.04 10.35 -12.58
N LEU A 142 -4.60 9.20 -13.09
CA LEU A 142 -3.30 8.63 -12.77
C LEU A 142 -2.27 9.13 -13.78
N THR A 143 -1.50 10.14 -13.37
CA THR A 143 -0.53 10.81 -14.23
C THR A 143 0.65 9.91 -14.60
N ARG A 144 1.13 9.10 -13.63
CA ARG A 144 2.23 8.15 -13.82
C ARG A 144 1.99 6.85 -13.07
N LEU A 145 2.41 5.76 -13.73
CA LEU A 145 2.44 4.43 -13.17
C LEU A 145 3.76 3.77 -13.54
N ASP A 146 4.58 3.47 -12.54
CA ASP A 146 5.80 2.69 -12.70
C ASP A 146 5.59 1.32 -12.04
N THR A 147 5.89 0.25 -12.78
CA THR A 147 5.68 -1.13 -12.31
C THR A 147 6.99 -1.88 -12.17
N ALA A 148 7.06 -2.75 -11.16
CA ALA A 148 8.21 -3.61 -10.88
C ALA A 148 7.74 -5.05 -10.65
N PHE A 149 7.95 -5.92 -11.64
CA PHE A 149 7.62 -7.34 -11.52
C PHE A 149 8.91 -8.14 -11.34
N SER A 150 9.10 -8.67 -10.14
CA SER A 150 10.40 -9.20 -9.70
C SER A 150 10.78 -10.56 -10.34
N ARG A 151 9.85 -11.20 -11.06
CA ARG A 151 10.07 -12.52 -11.69
C ARG A 151 9.83 -12.53 -13.21
N ASP A 152 9.62 -11.39 -13.83
CA ASP A 152 9.42 -11.31 -15.29
C ASP A 152 10.73 -11.20 -16.08
N GLN A 153 11.84 -10.99 -15.39
CA GLN A 153 13.18 -10.90 -15.96
C GLN A 153 14.20 -11.62 -15.06
N ALA A 154 15.41 -11.85 -15.57
CA ALA A 154 16.48 -12.55 -14.86
C ALA A 154 16.94 -11.81 -13.59
N ALA A 155 17.13 -10.50 -13.69
CA ALA A 155 17.45 -9.66 -12.53
C ALA A 155 16.16 -9.20 -11.85
N LYS A 156 16.08 -9.37 -10.53
CA LYS A 156 14.91 -8.90 -9.77
C LYS A 156 14.85 -7.37 -9.75
N VAL A 157 13.69 -6.84 -10.07
CA VAL A 157 13.40 -5.41 -10.03
C VAL A 157 12.28 -5.17 -9.02
N TYR A 158 12.47 -4.19 -8.15
CA TYR A 158 11.52 -3.81 -7.11
C TYR A 158 11.12 -2.34 -7.22
N VAL A 159 10.13 -1.91 -6.49
CA VAL A 159 9.61 -0.52 -6.53
C VAL A 159 10.69 0.53 -6.20
N GLN A 160 11.60 0.25 -5.27
CA GLN A 160 12.71 1.14 -4.96
C GLN A 160 13.72 1.33 -6.11
N ASP A 161 13.83 0.35 -7.00
CA ASP A 161 14.67 0.48 -8.20
C ASP A 161 14.01 1.44 -9.20
N ARG A 162 12.69 1.31 -9.40
CA ARG A 162 11.91 2.26 -10.19
C ARG A 162 11.95 3.69 -9.63
N MET A 163 11.96 3.83 -8.31
CA MET A 163 12.14 5.15 -7.67
C MET A 163 13.50 5.75 -8.02
N ARG A 164 14.58 4.96 -7.95
CA ARG A 164 15.94 5.44 -8.32
C ARG A 164 16.05 5.79 -9.79
N GLU A 165 15.49 4.99 -10.68
CA GLU A 165 15.44 5.26 -12.13
C GLU A 165 14.74 6.60 -12.44
N ASN A 166 13.80 7.00 -11.59
CA ASN A 166 13.00 8.22 -11.74
C ASN A 166 13.38 9.31 -10.71
N ALA A 167 14.57 9.25 -10.13
CA ALA A 167 14.98 10.07 -8.99
C ALA A 167 14.76 11.57 -9.20
N ALA A 168 15.18 12.11 -10.35
CA ALA A 168 15.06 13.54 -10.65
C ALA A 168 13.60 14.02 -10.71
N GLU A 169 12.73 13.24 -11.36
CA GLU A 169 11.31 13.61 -11.47
C GLU A 169 10.58 13.43 -10.12
N LEU A 170 10.94 12.38 -9.35
CA LEU A 170 10.41 12.16 -8.01
C LEU A 170 10.79 13.34 -7.09
N TRP A 171 12.04 13.77 -7.13
CA TRP A 171 12.51 14.94 -6.38
C TRP A 171 11.78 16.21 -6.78
N LYS A 172 11.60 16.44 -8.07
CA LYS A 172 10.85 17.58 -8.59
C LYS A 172 9.40 17.60 -8.05
N TRP A 173 8.69 16.48 -8.04
CA TRP A 173 7.36 16.42 -7.47
C TRP A 173 7.36 16.70 -5.97
N ILE A 174 8.34 16.18 -5.24
CA ILE A 174 8.50 16.48 -3.80
C ILE A 174 8.68 17.97 -3.56
N GLN A 175 9.51 18.65 -4.39
CA GLN A 175 9.72 20.12 -4.32
C GLN A 175 8.45 20.91 -4.66
N GLN A 176 7.56 20.35 -5.47
CA GLN A 176 6.24 20.93 -5.79
C GLN A 176 5.19 20.72 -4.70
N GLY A 177 5.58 20.20 -3.56
CA GLY A 177 4.67 19.99 -2.43
C GLY A 177 4.06 18.59 -2.35
N ALA A 178 4.54 17.61 -3.12
CA ALA A 178 3.99 16.26 -3.11
C ALA A 178 3.94 15.66 -1.71
N TYR A 179 2.87 14.89 -1.48
CA TYR A 179 2.77 13.93 -0.40
C TYR A 179 3.28 12.57 -0.87
N PHE A 180 4.04 11.91 -0.02
CA PHE A 180 4.67 10.63 -0.32
C PHE A 180 4.15 9.56 0.63
N TYR A 181 3.56 8.50 0.07
CA TYR A 181 2.89 7.44 0.81
C TYR A 181 3.54 6.10 0.54
N VAL A 182 3.70 5.30 1.60
CA VAL A 182 4.21 3.93 1.52
C VAL A 182 3.27 2.99 2.26
N CYS A 183 2.80 1.95 1.58
CA CYS A 183 1.97 0.91 2.19
C CYS A 183 2.47 -0.49 1.81
N GLY A 184 2.46 -1.42 2.78
CA GLY A 184 2.80 -2.83 2.61
C GLY A 184 3.82 -3.37 3.59
N ASP A 185 4.69 -4.31 3.16
CA ASP A 185 5.62 -5.05 4.04
C ASP A 185 6.59 -4.14 4.81
N ALA A 186 6.46 -4.17 6.15
CA ALA A 186 7.29 -3.40 7.07
C ALA A 186 8.74 -3.92 7.18
N LYS A 187 8.96 -5.21 6.92
CA LYS A 187 10.23 -5.88 7.24
C LYS A 187 11.32 -5.60 6.22
N ARG A 188 10.98 -5.56 4.95
CA ARG A 188 11.90 -5.39 3.82
C ARG A 188 11.55 -4.18 2.98
N MET A 189 10.41 -4.23 2.31
CA MET A 189 9.99 -3.22 1.34
C MET A 189 10.03 -1.80 1.89
N ALA A 190 9.42 -1.56 3.04
CA ALA A 190 9.36 -0.22 3.63
C ALA A 190 10.74 0.34 3.99
N LYS A 191 11.70 -0.52 4.37
CA LYS A 191 13.09 -0.13 4.63
C LYS A 191 13.82 0.23 3.35
N ASP A 192 13.66 -0.58 2.31
CA ASP A 192 14.31 -0.38 1.02
C ASP A 192 13.80 0.89 0.32
N VAL A 193 12.48 1.14 0.42
CA VAL A 193 11.85 2.38 -0.07
C VAL A 193 12.34 3.61 0.72
N ASP A 194 12.41 3.52 2.06
CA ASP A 194 12.93 4.59 2.91
C ASP A 194 14.40 4.91 2.58
N ALA A 195 15.23 3.87 2.42
CA ALA A 195 16.62 4.03 2.02
C ALA A 195 16.77 4.65 0.61
N ALA A 196 15.93 4.24 -0.34
CA ALA A 196 15.91 4.83 -1.67
C ALA A 196 15.51 6.32 -1.63
N LEU A 197 14.49 6.67 -0.83
CA LEU A 197 14.09 8.06 -0.65
C LEU A 197 15.21 8.91 -0.06
N HIS A 198 15.90 8.43 0.97
CA HIS A 198 17.07 9.12 1.55
C HIS A 198 18.18 9.36 0.52
N ALA A 199 18.50 8.34 -0.29
CA ALA A 199 19.50 8.46 -1.35
C ALA A 199 19.09 9.49 -2.42
N ILE A 200 17.83 9.47 -2.85
CA ILE A 200 17.28 10.42 -3.81
C ILE A 200 17.33 11.85 -3.27
N VAL A 201 16.94 12.06 -2.01
CA VAL A 201 17.01 13.37 -1.35
C VAL A 201 18.46 13.87 -1.27
N ALA A 202 19.41 13.01 -0.91
CA ALA A 202 20.82 13.38 -0.86
C ALA A 202 21.37 13.76 -2.25
N GLU A 203 21.15 12.88 -3.24
CA GLU A 203 21.70 13.05 -4.59
C GLU A 203 21.05 14.22 -5.33
N GLN A 204 19.73 14.24 -5.42
CA GLN A 204 19.01 15.25 -6.19
C GLN A 204 18.90 16.59 -5.46
N GLY A 205 18.91 16.57 -4.12
CA GLY A 205 18.94 17.78 -3.29
C GLY A 205 20.34 18.36 -3.08
N GLY A 206 21.39 17.66 -3.53
CA GLY A 206 22.79 18.10 -3.29
C GLY A 206 23.16 18.14 -1.81
N LEU A 207 22.59 17.25 -1.00
CA LEU A 207 22.75 17.21 0.45
C LEU A 207 23.78 16.14 0.87
N THR A 208 24.45 16.38 2.02
CA THR A 208 25.19 15.28 2.66
C THR A 208 24.22 14.20 3.16
N PRO A 209 24.68 12.95 3.36
CA PRO A 209 23.82 11.89 3.90
C PRO A 209 23.13 12.28 5.23
N GLU A 210 23.84 12.97 6.12
CA GLU A 210 23.32 13.43 7.41
C GLU A 210 22.21 14.49 7.22
N ALA A 211 22.45 15.47 6.34
CA ALA A 211 21.47 16.50 6.02
C ALA A 211 20.21 15.90 5.35
N ALA A 212 20.38 14.88 4.50
CA ALA A 212 19.25 14.17 3.91
C ALA A 212 18.42 13.43 4.95
N VAL A 213 19.03 12.83 5.98
CA VAL A 213 18.33 12.22 7.11
C VAL A 213 17.47 13.25 7.84
N ASP A 214 18.01 14.42 8.14
CA ASP A 214 17.27 15.47 8.84
C ASP A 214 16.16 16.06 7.96
N TRP A 215 16.40 16.19 6.68
CA TRP A 215 15.38 16.61 5.71
C TRP A 215 14.20 15.63 5.66
N VAL A 216 14.46 14.32 5.56
CA VAL A 216 13.40 13.29 5.55
C VAL A 216 12.67 13.24 6.88
N LYS A 217 13.34 13.46 8.02
CA LYS A 217 12.67 13.60 9.32
C LYS A 217 11.70 14.79 9.34
N GLN A 218 12.11 15.93 8.77
CA GLN A 218 11.22 17.08 8.66
C GLN A 218 10.02 16.78 7.74
N PHE A 219 10.26 16.14 6.60
CA PHE A 219 9.23 15.70 5.66
C PHE A 219 8.18 14.80 6.30
N LYS A 220 8.61 13.91 7.23
CA LYS A 220 7.71 13.11 8.08
C LYS A 220 6.93 13.97 9.08
N LYS A 221 7.58 14.92 9.75
CA LYS A 221 6.94 15.83 10.74
C LYS A 221 5.90 16.74 10.09
N ASP A 222 6.12 17.14 8.85
CA ASP A 222 5.19 17.96 8.07
C ASP A 222 3.94 17.14 7.61
N GLY A 223 3.88 15.86 7.96
CA GLY A 223 2.80 14.95 7.55
C GLY A 223 2.80 14.60 6.06
N ARG A 224 3.83 15.00 5.33
CA ARG A 224 3.94 14.78 3.88
C ARG A 224 4.56 13.43 3.50
N TYR A 225 5.26 12.78 4.42
CA TYR A 225 5.70 11.40 4.26
C TYR A 225 4.96 10.50 5.25
N GLN A 226 4.02 9.71 4.75
CA GLN A 226 3.15 8.85 5.55
C GLN A 226 3.38 7.37 5.23
N ARG A 227 3.23 6.51 6.23
CA ARG A 227 3.48 5.08 6.11
C ARG A 227 2.37 4.28 6.80
N ASP A 228 1.80 3.32 6.09
CA ASP A 228 0.90 2.28 6.60
C ASP A 228 1.53 0.91 6.30
N VAL A 229 2.39 0.43 7.23
CA VAL A 229 3.23 -0.75 7.00
C VAL A 229 3.02 -1.80 8.10
N TYR A 230 2.94 -3.08 7.72
CA TYR A 230 2.55 -4.21 8.55
C TYR A 230 3.41 -5.45 8.36
#